data_d37e71ddb75c01d117f71e4446e32cae
#
_entry.id   d37e71ddb75c01d117f71e4446e32cae
#
_cell.length_a   1.000
_cell.length_b   1.000
_cell.length_c   1.000
_cell.angle_alpha   90.00
_cell.angle_beta   90.00
_cell.angle_gamma   90.00
#
_symmetry.space_group_name_H-M   'P 1'
#
loop_
_entity.id
_entity.type
_entity.pdbx_description
1 polymer ?
#
loop_
_entity_poly.entity_id
_entity_poly.type
_entity_poly.pdbx_seq_one_letter_code
_entity_poly.pdbx_strand_id
1 'polypeptide(L)'
;RLGEKYGMQWLPETGIKFQLHFTILNDQVTLSLDTSGQGLHKRGYRAVGNDAPLRETLAAAMVMLARYRGKEFLWDPFCGSGTIPIEAALIAKNRAPGLTRGFAAEKFAWSDETVWRNARSEAMDREFKGDYRILGSDNDPKCVSLATANARKAGVAGLIQFRDGDATKMSLPAESGILVCNPPYGER
;
A
#
# COMPACT_ATOMS: atom_id res chain seq x y z
N ARG A 1 -23.37 -34.64 -4.18
CA ARG A 1 -22.20 -35.25 -4.92
C ARG A 1 -20.88 -35.14 -4.17
N LEU A 2 -20.53 -33.99 -3.56
CA LEU A 2 -19.30 -33.89 -2.75
C LEU A 2 -19.42 -34.67 -1.44
N GLY A 3 -20.57 -34.55 -0.77
CA GLY A 3 -20.84 -35.33 0.44
C GLY A 3 -20.81 -36.84 0.21
N GLU A 4 -21.36 -37.32 -0.89
CA GLU A 4 -21.28 -38.73 -1.28
C GLU A 4 -19.86 -39.19 -1.52
N LYS A 5 -19.04 -38.35 -2.22
CA LYS A 5 -17.62 -38.65 -2.52
C LYS A 5 -16.78 -38.75 -1.25
N TYR A 6 -17.06 -37.93 -0.24
CA TYR A 6 -16.29 -37.87 1.00
C TYR A 6 -16.97 -38.54 2.20
N GLY A 7 -18.13 -39.16 1.98
CA GLY A 7 -18.88 -39.83 3.05
C GLY A 7 -19.40 -38.90 4.14
N MET A 8 -19.63 -37.62 3.82
CA MET A 8 -20.04 -36.58 4.76
C MET A 8 -21.42 -36.02 4.39
N GLN A 9 -22.34 -35.95 5.34
CA GLN A 9 -23.63 -35.27 5.14
C GLN A 9 -23.50 -33.75 5.15
N TRP A 10 -22.51 -33.21 5.86
CA TRP A 10 -22.21 -31.80 6.00
C TRP A 10 -20.72 -31.58 5.82
N LEU A 11 -20.35 -30.66 4.94
CA LEU A 11 -18.95 -30.24 4.76
C LEU A 11 -18.68 -29.07 5.71
N PRO A 12 -17.75 -29.20 6.67
CA PRO A 12 -17.44 -28.11 7.60
C PRO A 12 -16.84 -26.91 6.85
N GLU A 13 -17.37 -25.73 7.16
CA GLU A 13 -16.85 -24.44 6.64
C GLU A 13 -15.67 -23.94 7.50
N THR A 14 -14.82 -24.87 7.95
CA THR A 14 -13.68 -24.60 8.80
C THR A 14 -12.38 -24.82 8.02
N GLY A 15 -11.32 -24.10 8.41
CA GLY A 15 -10.00 -24.27 7.82
C GLY A 15 -9.62 -23.17 6.82
N ILE A 16 -8.71 -23.52 5.89
CA ILE A 16 -8.13 -22.57 4.94
C ILE A 16 -9.13 -22.23 3.85
N LYS A 17 -9.36 -20.94 3.65
CA LYS A 17 -10.26 -20.41 2.64
C LYS A 17 -9.59 -20.34 1.28
N PHE A 18 -10.14 -21.03 0.28
CA PHE A 18 -9.74 -20.93 -1.12
C PHE A 18 -10.77 -20.10 -1.87
N GLN A 19 -10.43 -18.88 -2.23
CA GLN A 19 -11.32 -18.02 -2.98
C GLN A 19 -11.09 -18.25 -4.47
N LEU A 20 -12.13 -18.76 -5.14
CA LEU A 20 -12.13 -18.99 -6.58
C LEU A 20 -12.95 -17.90 -7.26
N HIS A 21 -12.41 -17.34 -8.32
CA HIS A 21 -13.10 -16.45 -9.23
C HIS A 21 -13.30 -17.17 -10.55
N PHE A 22 -14.49 -17.04 -11.13
CA PHE A 22 -14.73 -17.50 -12.49
C PHE A 22 -15.29 -16.35 -13.33
N THR A 23 -14.88 -16.29 -14.57
CA THR A 23 -15.36 -15.33 -15.55
C THR A 23 -15.75 -16.09 -16.81
N ILE A 24 -16.91 -15.74 -17.37
CA ILE A 24 -17.36 -16.27 -18.66
C ILE A 24 -17.41 -15.10 -19.62
N LEU A 25 -16.61 -15.16 -20.68
CA LEU A 25 -16.53 -14.13 -21.70
C LEU A 25 -16.33 -14.81 -23.07
N ASN A 26 -17.16 -14.49 -24.05
CA ASN A 26 -17.12 -15.06 -25.42
C ASN A 26 -17.02 -16.59 -25.37
N ASP A 27 -17.90 -17.27 -24.65
CA ASP A 27 -17.95 -18.74 -24.47
C ASP A 27 -16.67 -19.36 -23.85
N GLN A 28 -15.76 -18.53 -23.36
CA GLN A 28 -14.56 -18.98 -22.63
C GLN A 28 -14.77 -18.82 -21.13
N VAL A 29 -14.45 -19.87 -20.37
CA VAL A 29 -14.47 -19.88 -18.90
C VAL A 29 -13.05 -19.75 -18.39
N THR A 30 -12.80 -18.72 -17.61
CA THR A 30 -11.55 -18.55 -16.86
C THR A 30 -11.80 -18.84 -15.39
N LEU A 31 -11.04 -19.76 -14.82
CA LEU A 31 -11.04 -20.07 -13.40
C LEU A 31 -9.74 -19.58 -12.78
N SER A 32 -9.85 -18.73 -11.74
CA SER A 32 -8.70 -18.16 -11.04
C SER A 32 -8.78 -18.45 -9.55
N LEU A 33 -7.65 -18.78 -8.95
CA LEU A 33 -7.49 -18.91 -7.50
C LEU A 33 -6.91 -17.61 -6.95
N ASP A 34 -7.60 -16.99 -5.96
CA ASP A 34 -7.06 -15.82 -5.28
C ASP A 34 -5.94 -16.23 -4.31
N THR A 35 -4.73 -15.86 -4.64
CA THR A 35 -3.54 -16.06 -3.82
C THR A 35 -3.23 -14.87 -2.90
N SER A 36 -3.84 -13.73 -3.15
CA SER A 36 -3.58 -12.47 -2.43
C SER A 36 -4.35 -12.36 -1.13
N GLY A 37 -5.62 -12.78 -1.12
CA GLY A 37 -6.55 -12.63 -0.01
C GLY A 37 -7.06 -11.20 0.12
N GLN A 38 -6.59 -10.44 1.10
CA GLN A 38 -6.95 -9.03 1.21
C GLN A 38 -6.46 -8.25 -0.01
N GLY A 39 -7.25 -7.25 -0.46
CA GLY A 39 -6.89 -6.41 -1.61
C GLY A 39 -5.48 -5.82 -1.50
N LEU A 40 -4.73 -5.77 -2.61
CA LEU A 40 -3.32 -5.35 -2.63
C LEU A 40 -3.08 -3.91 -2.18
N HIS A 41 -4.12 -3.06 -2.19
CA HIS A 41 -4.04 -1.71 -1.60
C HIS A 41 -3.81 -1.75 -0.09
N LYS A 42 -4.26 -2.79 0.61
CA LYS A 42 -4.01 -2.93 2.06
C LYS A 42 -2.57 -3.36 2.30
N ARG A 43 -1.66 -2.38 2.40
CA ARG A 43 -0.22 -2.60 2.63
C ARG A 43 0.10 -3.03 4.06
N GLY A 44 -0.81 -2.81 5.01
CA GLY A 44 -0.63 -3.14 6.43
C GLY A 44 -0.14 -1.98 7.31
N TYR A 45 0.26 -0.84 6.75
CA TYR A 45 0.74 0.29 7.55
C TYR A 45 -0.37 1.22 8.07
N ARG A 46 -1.54 1.20 7.45
CA ARG A 46 -2.62 2.12 7.84
C ARG A 46 -3.30 1.68 9.14
N ALA A 47 -3.50 2.62 10.05
CA ALA A 47 -4.36 2.39 11.21
C ALA A 47 -5.83 2.29 10.78
N VAL A 48 -6.60 1.42 11.44
CA VAL A 48 -8.05 1.31 11.23
C VAL A 48 -8.69 2.62 11.73
N GLY A 49 -9.44 3.34 10.89
CA GLY A 49 -10.29 4.42 11.39
C GLY A 49 -10.26 5.77 10.69
N ASN A 50 -10.01 5.85 9.37
CA ASN A 50 -10.26 7.10 8.63
C ASN A 50 -11.35 6.92 7.58
N ASP A 51 -12.22 7.93 7.44
CA ASP A 51 -13.23 8.02 6.38
C ASP A 51 -12.56 8.04 5.00
N ALA A 52 -12.86 7.01 4.20
CA ALA A 52 -12.54 6.86 2.77
C ALA A 52 -11.21 7.46 2.27
N PRO A 53 -10.06 7.09 2.83
CA PRO A 53 -8.79 7.64 2.37
C PRO A 53 -8.42 7.12 0.97
N LEU A 54 -7.57 7.88 0.25
CA LEU A 54 -7.00 7.45 -1.03
C LEU A 54 -6.40 6.05 -0.90
N ARG A 55 -6.75 5.14 -1.84
CA ARG A 55 -6.18 3.78 -1.83
C ARG A 55 -4.69 3.83 -2.14
N GLU A 56 -3.90 3.03 -1.44
CA GLU A 56 -2.45 2.98 -1.56
C GLU A 56 -2.00 2.65 -2.99
N THR A 57 -2.71 1.74 -3.67
CA THR A 57 -2.42 1.41 -5.08
C THR A 57 -2.64 2.58 -6.02
N LEU A 58 -3.65 3.43 -5.75
CA LEU A 58 -3.90 4.62 -6.54
C LEU A 58 -2.84 5.69 -6.26
N ALA A 59 -2.48 5.91 -5.00
CA ALA A 59 -1.39 6.81 -4.64
C ALA A 59 -0.06 6.40 -5.29
N ALA A 60 0.27 5.10 -5.25
CA ALA A 60 1.45 4.57 -5.95
C ALA A 60 1.40 4.84 -7.46
N ALA A 61 0.24 4.62 -8.10
CA ALA A 61 0.06 4.90 -9.52
C ALA A 61 0.25 6.40 -9.84
N MET A 62 -0.27 7.30 -9.01
CA MET A 62 -0.09 8.75 -9.18
C MET A 62 1.40 9.14 -9.12
N VAL A 63 2.13 8.62 -8.13
CA VAL A 63 3.58 8.84 -7.97
C VAL A 63 4.37 8.30 -9.17
N MET A 64 4.02 7.12 -9.67
CA MET A 64 4.66 6.51 -10.85
C MET A 64 4.35 7.31 -12.13
N LEU A 65 3.12 7.77 -12.32
CA LEU A 65 2.72 8.62 -13.46
C LEU A 65 3.44 9.99 -13.42
N ALA A 66 3.68 10.53 -12.23
CA ALA A 66 4.51 11.72 -12.03
C ALA A 66 6.01 11.46 -12.28
N ARG A 67 6.39 10.22 -12.61
CA ARG A 67 7.78 9.78 -12.87
C ARG A 67 8.75 10.01 -11.72
N TYR A 68 8.26 10.11 -10.50
CA TYR A 68 9.11 10.23 -9.32
C TYR A 68 9.96 8.96 -9.12
N ARG A 69 11.27 9.16 -8.91
CA ARG A 69 12.24 8.08 -8.72
C ARG A 69 13.17 8.29 -7.51
N GLY A 70 12.82 9.25 -6.65
CA GLY A 70 13.60 9.55 -5.43
C GLY A 70 14.75 10.53 -5.63
N LYS A 71 14.98 11.05 -6.82
CA LYS A 71 16.03 12.07 -7.10
C LYS A 71 15.49 13.48 -6.94
N GLU A 72 14.22 13.68 -7.25
CA GLU A 72 13.53 14.95 -7.23
C GLU A 72 12.99 15.23 -5.83
N PHE A 73 12.75 16.51 -5.50
CA PHE A 73 11.92 16.87 -4.37
C PHE A 73 10.45 16.55 -4.69
N LEU A 74 9.74 15.85 -3.79
CA LEU A 74 8.33 15.57 -3.90
C LEU A 74 7.56 16.24 -2.77
N TRP A 75 6.46 16.89 -3.10
CA TRP A 75 5.56 17.51 -2.14
C TRP A 75 4.10 17.08 -2.34
N ASP A 76 3.47 16.69 -1.23
CA ASP A 76 2.03 16.54 -1.11
C ASP A 76 1.49 17.57 -0.11
N PRO A 77 0.86 18.67 -0.59
CA PRO A 77 0.37 19.75 0.26
C PRO A 77 -0.92 19.42 1.03
N PHE A 78 -1.59 18.30 0.73
CA PHE A 78 -2.84 17.86 1.35
C PHE A 78 -2.72 16.40 1.76
N CYS A 79 -1.67 16.08 2.53
CA CYS A 79 -1.24 14.69 2.69
C CYS A 79 -2.20 13.83 3.52
N GLY A 80 -3.08 14.41 4.31
CA GLY A 80 -4.02 13.68 5.15
C GLY A 80 -3.31 12.62 6.00
N SER A 81 -3.66 11.35 5.79
CA SER A 81 -3.02 10.20 6.47
C SER A 81 -1.64 9.83 5.93
N GLY A 82 -1.06 10.61 5.01
CA GLY A 82 0.27 10.43 4.47
C GLY A 82 0.39 9.41 3.34
N THR A 83 -0.70 9.00 2.68
CA THR A 83 -0.68 7.90 1.72
C THR A 83 0.28 8.16 0.55
N ILE A 84 0.19 9.34 -0.10
CA ILE A 84 1.05 9.68 -1.25
C ILE A 84 2.53 9.78 -0.84
N PRO A 85 2.92 10.52 0.22
CA PRO A 85 4.31 10.56 0.67
C PRO A 85 4.87 9.19 1.06
N ILE A 86 4.06 8.33 1.70
CA ILE A 86 4.48 6.98 2.08
C ILE A 86 4.74 6.12 0.84
N GLU A 87 3.81 6.08 -0.13
CA GLU A 87 4.01 5.31 -1.38
C GLU A 87 5.18 5.87 -2.20
N ALA A 88 5.40 7.21 -2.19
CA ALA A 88 6.58 7.80 -2.80
C ALA A 88 7.88 7.31 -2.14
N ALA A 89 7.93 7.25 -0.82
CA ALA A 89 9.11 6.74 -0.10
C ALA A 89 9.35 5.25 -0.34
N LEU A 90 8.29 4.44 -0.40
CA LEU A 90 8.40 3.02 -0.74
C LEU A 90 8.97 2.82 -2.15
N ILE A 91 8.50 3.60 -3.14
CA ILE A 91 8.98 3.56 -4.53
C ILE A 91 10.44 4.03 -4.59
N ALA A 92 10.79 5.16 -3.97
CA ALA A 92 12.13 5.71 -3.97
C ALA A 92 13.15 4.74 -3.37
N LYS A 93 12.77 4.09 -2.27
CA LYS A 93 13.60 3.11 -1.57
C LYS A 93 13.61 1.74 -2.26
N ASN A 94 12.80 1.50 -3.28
CA ASN A 94 12.54 0.17 -3.86
C ASN A 94 12.06 -0.85 -2.82
N ARG A 95 11.28 -0.38 -1.84
CA ARG A 95 10.71 -1.25 -0.80
C ARG A 95 9.47 -1.95 -1.31
N ALA A 96 9.47 -3.26 -1.31
CA ALA A 96 8.33 -4.04 -1.77
C ALA A 96 7.08 -3.80 -0.89
N PRO A 97 5.94 -3.41 -1.47
CA PRO A 97 4.73 -3.08 -0.70
C PRO A 97 4.08 -4.29 -0.04
N GLY A 98 4.54 -5.49 -0.36
CA GLY A 98 4.09 -6.76 0.23
C GLY A 98 4.80 -7.18 1.51
N LEU A 99 5.88 -6.50 1.93
CA LEU A 99 6.73 -6.92 3.05
C LEU A 99 5.99 -6.99 4.39
N THR A 100 5.03 -6.09 4.61
CA THR A 100 4.33 -5.92 5.90
C THR A 100 2.93 -6.53 5.92
N ARG A 101 2.55 -7.27 4.86
CA ARG A 101 1.25 -7.93 4.77
C ARG A 101 1.39 -9.45 4.63
N GLY A 102 0.35 -10.19 5.01
CA GLY A 102 0.21 -11.61 4.67
C GLY A 102 -0.53 -11.81 3.35
N PHE A 103 -0.31 -12.95 2.73
CA PHE A 103 -1.01 -13.41 1.54
C PHE A 103 -1.81 -14.67 1.84
N ALA A 104 -2.95 -14.87 1.17
CA ALA A 104 -3.77 -16.06 1.38
C ALA A 104 -3.00 -17.34 1.06
N ALA A 105 -2.16 -17.29 0.02
CA ALA A 105 -1.37 -18.44 -0.41
C ALA A 105 -0.32 -18.90 0.61
N GLU A 106 0.10 -18.08 1.56
CA GLU A 106 0.99 -18.50 2.64
C GLU A 106 0.40 -19.61 3.52
N LYS A 107 -0.94 -19.67 3.57
CA LYS A 107 -1.67 -20.64 4.38
C LYS A 107 -2.04 -21.93 3.63
N PHE A 108 -1.80 -21.99 2.31
CA PHE A 108 -2.16 -23.16 1.53
C PHE A 108 -1.28 -24.36 1.89
N ALA A 109 -1.86 -25.57 1.96
CA ALA A 109 -1.17 -26.78 2.40
C ALA A 109 0.05 -27.15 1.55
N TRP A 110 0.09 -26.70 0.30
CA TRP A 110 1.23 -26.89 -0.62
C TRP A 110 2.21 -25.71 -0.63
N SER A 111 1.98 -24.70 0.20
CA SER A 111 2.85 -23.52 0.28
C SER A 111 4.02 -23.81 1.21
N ASP A 112 5.23 -23.53 0.75
CA ASP A 112 6.44 -23.65 1.56
C ASP A 112 6.77 -22.31 2.22
N GLU A 113 6.77 -22.27 3.55
CA GLU A 113 7.10 -21.09 4.34
C GLU A 113 8.51 -20.54 4.01
N THR A 114 9.43 -21.44 3.66
CA THR A 114 10.81 -21.09 3.29
C THR A 114 10.83 -20.20 2.03
N VAL A 115 9.98 -20.48 1.06
CA VAL A 115 9.86 -19.67 -0.18
C VAL A 115 9.43 -18.26 0.16
N TRP A 116 8.44 -18.09 1.03
CA TRP A 116 7.96 -16.77 1.46
C TRP A 116 9.01 -15.99 2.23
N ARG A 117 9.71 -16.66 3.15
CA ARG A 117 10.78 -16.04 3.92
C ARG A 117 11.91 -15.58 3.02
N ASN A 118 12.36 -16.42 2.10
CA ASN A 118 13.42 -16.10 1.14
C ASN A 118 13.02 -14.95 0.22
N ALA A 119 11.79 -14.95 -0.31
CA ALA A 119 11.28 -13.86 -1.14
C ALA A 119 11.23 -12.52 -0.39
N ARG A 120 10.85 -12.51 0.90
CA ARG A 120 10.89 -11.31 1.73
C ARG A 120 12.32 -10.84 2.00
N SER A 121 13.25 -11.77 2.28
CA SER A 121 14.67 -11.44 2.47
C SER A 121 15.26 -10.82 1.20
N GLU A 122 15.04 -11.46 0.06
CA GLU A 122 15.49 -10.93 -1.24
C GLU A 122 14.92 -9.54 -1.54
N ALA A 123 13.64 -9.33 -1.23
CA ALA A 123 13.01 -8.02 -1.41
C ALA A 123 13.63 -6.93 -0.51
N MET A 124 14.00 -7.28 0.72
CA MET A 124 14.71 -6.35 1.62
C MET A 124 16.14 -6.06 1.14
N ASP A 125 16.85 -7.06 0.63
CA ASP A 125 18.21 -6.90 0.11
C ASP A 125 18.27 -6.01 -1.13
N ARG A 126 17.15 -5.89 -1.86
CA ARG A 126 17.00 -5.01 -3.03
C ARG A 126 16.63 -3.56 -2.69
N GLU A 127 16.45 -3.22 -1.40
CA GLU A 127 16.15 -1.86 -1.01
C GLU A 127 17.33 -0.91 -1.31
N PHE A 128 17.02 0.23 -1.90
CA PHE A 128 18.04 1.27 -2.16
C PHE A 128 18.37 2.03 -0.87
N LYS A 129 19.63 2.41 -0.74
CA LYS A 129 20.10 3.34 0.28
C LYS A 129 20.23 4.72 -0.36
N GLY A 130 19.62 5.72 0.23
CA GLY A 130 19.69 7.09 -0.28
C GLY A 130 18.93 8.06 0.62
N ASP A 131 19.21 9.33 0.42
CA ASP A 131 18.48 10.43 1.04
C ASP A 131 17.44 10.91 0.05
N TYR A 132 16.19 10.85 0.46
CA TYR A 132 15.04 11.23 -0.35
C TYR A 132 14.43 12.52 0.20
N ARG A 133 14.04 13.40 -0.69
CA ARG A 133 13.45 14.70 -0.34
C ARG A 133 11.95 14.65 -0.55
N ILE A 134 11.22 14.16 0.47
CA ILE A 134 9.76 14.00 0.43
C ILE A 134 9.16 14.85 1.55
N LEU A 135 8.22 15.72 1.20
CA LEU A 135 7.46 16.54 2.12
C LEU A 135 5.97 16.20 2.01
N GLY A 136 5.36 15.85 3.12
CA GLY A 136 3.90 15.82 3.28
C GLY A 136 3.47 16.98 4.18
N SER A 137 2.46 17.74 3.79
CA SER A 137 1.89 18.76 4.66
C SER A 137 0.38 18.71 4.70
N ASP A 138 -0.18 19.15 5.80
CA ASP A 138 -1.62 19.28 5.99
C ASP A 138 -1.90 20.43 6.96
N ASN A 139 -3.04 21.09 6.82
CA ASN A 139 -3.44 22.16 7.74
C ASN A 139 -4.00 21.61 9.06
N ASP A 140 -4.31 20.32 9.15
CA ASP A 140 -4.73 19.65 10.38
C ASP A 140 -3.54 18.90 11.03
N PRO A 141 -3.07 19.34 12.22
CA PRO A 141 -2.00 18.65 12.95
C PRO A 141 -2.32 17.19 13.29
N LYS A 142 -3.61 16.82 13.39
CA LYS A 142 -4.02 15.42 13.61
C LYS A 142 -3.70 14.56 12.40
N CYS A 143 -3.91 15.09 11.19
CA CYS A 143 -3.51 14.43 9.94
C CYS A 143 -2.00 14.20 9.89
N VAL A 144 -1.20 15.21 10.23
CA VAL A 144 0.27 15.11 10.29
C VAL A 144 0.74 14.05 11.29
N SER A 145 0.12 14.02 12.48
CA SER A 145 0.41 13.00 13.50
C SER A 145 0.09 11.59 13.01
N LEU A 146 -1.07 11.43 12.36
CA LEU A 146 -1.49 10.16 11.77
C LEU A 146 -0.56 9.72 10.62
N ALA A 147 -0.20 10.65 9.73
CA ALA A 147 0.73 10.40 8.62
C ALA A 147 2.09 9.91 9.15
N THR A 148 2.60 10.56 10.20
CA THR A 148 3.85 10.16 10.85
C THR A 148 3.76 8.76 11.46
N ALA A 149 2.64 8.42 12.11
CA ALA A 149 2.41 7.09 12.68
C ALA A 149 2.34 6.01 11.59
N ASN A 150 1.65 6.30 10.48
CA ASN A 150 1.56 5.40 9.33
C ASN A 150 2.93 5.20 8.65
N ALA A 151 3.71 6.26 8.48
CA ALA A 151 5.05 6.18 7.91
C ALA A 151 6.01 5.33 8.78
N ARG A 152 5.88 5.40 10.11
CA ARG A 152 6.61 4.51 11.04
C ARG A 152 6.24 3.05 10.82
N LYS A 153 4.95 2.75 10.71
CA LYS A 153 4.49 1.37 10.43
C LYS A 153 4.94 0.87 9.06
N ALA A 154 5.01 1.75 8.07
CA ALA A 154 5.54 1.44 6.75
C ALA A 154 7.08 1.27 6.73
N GLY A 155 7.78 1.67 7.80
CA GLY A 155 9.25 1.62 7.89
C GLY A 155 9.95 2.67 7.04
N VAL A 156 9.30 3.82 6.78
CA VAL A 156 9.81 4.91 5.93
C VAL A 156 9.77 6.30 6.60
N ALA A 157 9.48 6.37 7.90
CA ALA A 157 9.34 7.65 8.60
C ALA A 157 10.57 8.54 8.51
N GLY A 158 11.78 7.97 8.50
CA GLY A 158 13.04 8.73 8.37
C GLY A 158 13.28 9.29 6.97
N LEU A 159 12.46 8.95 5.98
CA LEU A 159 12.60 9.39 4.60
C LEU A 159 11.62 10.50 4.22
N ILE A 160 10.69 10.83 5.11
CA ILE A 160 9.60 11.78 4.84
C ILE A 160 9.60 12.84 5.92
N GLN A 161 9.55 14.10 5.51
CA GLN A 161 9.29 15.21 6.40
C GLN A 161 7.78 15.49 6.39
N PHE A 162 7.15 15.49 7.58
CA PHE A 162 5.77 15.92 7.73
C PHE A 162 5.71 17.26 8.46
N ARG A 163 4.88 18.19 7.97
CA ARG A 163 4.70 19.53 8.56
C ARG A 163 3.22 19.89 8.58
N ASP A 164 2.79 20.52 9.64
CA ASP A 164 1.51 21.22 9.66
C ASP A 164 1.65 22.61 9.05
N GLY A 165 0.61 23.07 8.37
CA GLY A 165 0.58 24.41 7.79
C GLY A 165 -0.32 24.54 6.57
N ASP A 166 -0.65 25.78 6.29
CA ASP A 166 -1.41 26.18 5.10
C ASP A 166 -0.51 26.10 3.85
N ALA A 167 -0.88 25.24 2.93
CA ALA A 167 -0.12 25.01 1.70
C ALA A 167 0.12 26.28 0.87
N THR A 168 -0.79 27.27 0.96
CA THR A 168 -0.68 28.55 0.22
C THR A 168 0.35 29.52 0.83
N LYS A 169 0.78 29.25 2.06
CA LYS A 169 1.71 30.12 2.82
C LYS A 169 3.05 29.44 3.13
N MET A 170 3.19 28.17 2.78
CA MET A 170 4.41 27.42 3.05
C MET A 170 5.56 27.82 2.12
N SER A 171 6.74 28.07 2.70
CA SER A 171 7.98 28.15 1.93
C SER A 171 8.50 26.76 1.63
N LEU A 172 8.75 26.47 0.37
CA LEU A 172 9.28 25.17 -0.07
C LEU A 172 10.80 25.11 0.08
N PRO A 173 11.35 23.96 0.48
CA PRO A 173 12.81 23.78 0.62
C PRO A 173 13.51 23.54 -0.72
N ALA A 174 12.84 23.73 -1.86
CA ALA A 174 13.35 23.50 -3.20
C ALA A 174 12.72 24.47 -4.22
N GLU A 175 13.53 24.91 -5.18
CA GLU A 175 13.07 25.77 -6.28
C GLU A 175 12.27 25.00 -7.34
N SER A 176 12.47 23.68 -7.44
CA SER A 176 11.79 22.79 -8.37
C SER A 176 11.53 21.43 -7.74
N GLY A 177 10.52 20.72 -8.25
CA GLY A 177 10.17 19.39 -7.77
C GLY A 177 8.90 18.88 -8.40
N ILE A 178 8.40 17.80 -7.84
CA ILE A 178 7.17 17.13 -8.25
C ILE A 178 6.11 17.37 -7.17
N LEU A 179 4.95 17.88 -7.58
CA LEU A 179 3.78 18.03 -6.74
C LEU A 179 2.79 16.93 -7.10
N VAL A 180 2.43 16.12 -6.11
CA VAL A 180 1.41 15.08 -6.23
C VAL A 180 0.46 15.21 -5.05
N CYS A 181 -0.81 15.43 -5.31
CA CYS A 181 -1.78 15.64 -4.24
C CYS A 181 -3.18 15.10 -4.58
N ASN A 182 -3.96 14.89 -3.54
CA ASN A 182 -5.39 14.61 -3.59
C ASN A 182 -6.10 15.69 -2.76
N PRO A 183 -6.38 16.88 -3.34
CA PRO A 183 -6.95 18.00 -2.59
C PRO A 183 -8.41 17.74 -2.21
N PRO A 184 -8.95 18.45 -1.21
CA PRO A 184 -10.37 18.40 -0.89
C PRO A 184 -11.22 18.93 -2.07
N TYR A 185 -12.29 18.21 -2.41
CA TYR A 185 -13.19 18.53 -3.55
C TYR A 185 -14.40 19.37 -3.14
N GLY A 186 -14.29 20.18 -2.09
CA GLY A 186 -15.39 20.96 -1.53
C GLY A 186 -16.14 20.22 -0.40
N GLU A 187 -17.12 20.90 0.17
CA GLU A 187 -17.98 20.29 1.20
C GLU A 187 -18.88 19.22 0.59
N ARG A 188 -18.94 18.06 1.25
CA ARG A 188 -19.95 17.04 1.00
C ARG A 188 -21.03 17.13 2.01
#